data_7fd70bfe005c772f69225534feff7eed
#
_entry.id   7fd70bfe005c772f69225534feff7eed
#
_cell.length_a   1.000
_cell.length_b   1.000
_cell.length_c   1.000
_cell.angle_alpha   90.00
_cell.angle_beta   90.00
_cell.angle_gamma   90.00
#
_symmetry.space_group_name_H-M   'P 1'
#
loop_
_entity.id
_entity.type
_entity.pdbx_description
1 polymer ?
#
loop_
_entity_poly.entity_id
_entity_poly.type
_entity_poly.pdbx_seq_one_letter_code
_entity_poly.pdbx_strand_id
1 'polypeptide(L)'
;MKKLISLLLLLFILGGSCSDEPYEILEFSPVNYNIEDMPYVSLSEYNFFEGELKNLTPVYGVIPYELISSLFTDYSIKNRFLWMPDGVSANYISSSSVFDFPVGTILIKNFSYDNVLPDLERKNIETRLMIKKESGWIFADYIWNEDQTEALFSLDGNIVNINWLQNGTERNINYRIPSASECLTCHKISDGAIPNGVKPRNIYKTLDYNSSSMNQLDKWMEMGYLNSYPENLEAVANWKDLSEPLEKRVRSYIDINCAHCHSDNTHCEYRPIRLSYEATEDLANMGVCLTPDTNLGNGTDLIINPGNINRSVLHFRMNSNEEEYRMPLIGRSIVHEEAIEMIEQWINSLENNCN
;
A
#
# COMPACT_ATOMS: atom_id res chain seq x y z
N MET A 1 57.27 -43.68 40.09
CA MET A 1 55.81 -43.50 40.18
C MET A 1 55.39 -42.02 40.20
N LYS A 2 56.01 -41.11 40.94
CA LYS A 2 55.58 -39.66 40.96
C LYS A 2 55.72 -38.90 39.64
N LYS A 3 56.66 -39.24 38.75
CA LYS A 3 56.84 -38.58 37.43
C LYS A 3 55.84 -39.07 36.37
N LEU A 4 55.29 -40.27 36.51
CA LEU A 4 54.27 -40.81 35.57
C LEU A 4 52.89 -40.21 35.83
N ILE A 5 52.56 -39.89 37.09
CA ILE A 5 51.31 -39.27 37.49
C ILE A 5 51.25 -37.81 37.03
N SER A 6 52.39 -37.09 37.04
CA SER A 6 52.45 -35.70 36.54
C SER A 6 52.26 -35.58 35.02
N LEU A 7 52.68 -36.60 34.25
CA LEU A 7 52.51 -36.62 32.79
C LEU A 7 51.07 -36.97 32.40
N LEU A 8 50.39 -37.81 33.17
CA LEU A 8 48.97 -38.12 32.94
C LEU A 8 48.03 -36.96 33.29
N LEU A 9 48.42 -36.10 34.28
CA LEU A 9 47.63 -34.90 34.59
C LEU A 9 47.77 -33.82 33.53
N LEU A 10 48.93 -33.73 32.83
CA LEU A 10 49.14 -32.72 31.75
C LEU A 10 48.40 -33.11 30.45
N LEU A 11 48.13 -34.41 30.23
CA LEU A 11 47.34 -34.88 29.06
C LEU A 11 45.86 -34.64 29.17
N PHE A 12 45.31 -34.45 30.41
CA PHE A 12 43.90 -34.16 30.62
C PHE A 12 43.52 -32.68 30.46
N ILE A 13 44.50 -31.77 30.36
CA ILE A 13 44.26 -30.32 30.19
C ILE A 13 44.18 -29.92 28.68
N LEU A 14 44.58 -30.82 27.78
CA LEU A 14 44.53 -30.58 26.33
C LEU A 14 43.28 -31.15 25.64
N GLY A 15 42.35 -31.76 26.41
CA GLY A 15 41.00 -32.12 25.93
C GLY A 15 40.11 -30.88 25.97
N GLY A 16 40.50 -29.91 25.16
CA GLY A 16 39.85 -28.62 25.17
C GLY A 16 38.57 -28.60 24.36
N SER A 17 37.70 -28.04 24.92
CA SER A 17 36.62 -27.20 24.45
C SER A 17 36.62 -27.01 22.91
N CYS A 18 35.98 -27.91 22.18
CA CYS A 18 35.22 -27.47 21.04
C CYS A 18 34.01 -26.73 21.63
N SER A 19 34.05 -25.42 21.60
CA SER A 19 32.83 -24.65 21.71
C SER A 19 32.01 -25.00 20.48
N ASP A 20 30.94 -25.78 20.65
CA ASP A 20 29.86 -25.82 19.68
C ASP A 20 29.29 -24.38 19.67
N GLU A 21 29.87 -23.51 18.83
CA GLU A 21 29.17 -22.31 18.47
C GLU A 21 27.87 -22.75 17.79
N PRO A 22 26.72 -22.24 18.24
CA PRO A 22 25.46 -22.61 17.60
C PRO A 22 25.60 -22.27 16.11
N TYR A 23 25.42 -23.26 15.27
CA TYR A 23 25.40 -23.07 13.82
C TYR A 23 24.21 -22.16 13.54
N GLU A 24 24.43 -20.89 13.18
CA GLU A 24 23.38 -20.03 12.67
C GLU A 24 22.91 -20.63 11.35
N ILE A 25 21.70 -21.18 11.36
CA ILE A 25 21.02 -21.56 10.13
C ILE A 25 20.67 -20.26 9.43
N LEU A 26 21.42 -19.91 8.41
CA LEU A 26 21.06 -18.79 7.54
C LEU A 26 19.79 -19.19 6.80
N GLU A 27 18.68 -18.55 7.13
CA GLU A 27 17.44 -18.71 6.38
C GLU A 27 17.57 -17.99 5.04
N PHE A 28 17.35 -18.72 3.96
CA PHE A 28 17.31 -18.16 2.62
C PHE A 28 15.88 -18.07 2.14
N SER A 29 15.55 -16.99 1.45
CA SER A 29 14.24 -16.83 0.83
C SER A 29 14.02 -17.90 -0.24
N PRO A 30 12.94 -18.70 -0.17
CA PRO A 30 12.63 -19.67 -1.20
C PRO A 30 11.96 -19.07 -2.44
N VAL A 31 11.84 -17.74 -2.50
CA VAL A 31 11.22 -17.03 -3.62
C VAL A 31 11.97 -17.33 -4.91
N ASN A 32 11.23 -17.78 -5.93
CA ASN A 32 11.76 -17.99 -7.26
C ASN A 32 11.96 -16.63 -7.94
N TYR A 33 13.21 -16.31 -8.24
CA TYR A 33 13.59 -15.02 -8.77
C TYR A 33 14.49 -15.16 -10.02
N ASN A 34 13.88 -14.89 -11.17
CA ASN A 34 14.63 -14.63 -12.40
C ASN A 34 14.01 -13.38 -13.06
N ILE A 35 14.67 -12.24 -12.92
CA ILE A 35 14.14 -10.95 -13.35
C ILE A 35 13.87 -10.86 -14.85
N GLU A 36 14.60 -11.62 -15.66
CA GLU A 36 14.42 -11.63 -17.13
C GLU A 36 13.11 -12.32 -17.52
N ASP A 37 12.74 -13.39 -16.81
CA ASP A 37 11.54 -14.18 -17.08
C ASP A 37 10.25 -13.60 -16.47
N MET A 38 10.39 -12.60 -15.58
CA MET A 38 9.24 -11.95 -14.95
C MET A 38 8.55 -10.96 -15.91
N PRO A 39 7.22 -10.82 -15.85
CA PRO A 39 6.30 -11.52 -14.95
C PRO A 39 6.05 -12.97 -15.37
N TYR A 40 5.94 -13.88 -14.40
CA TYR A 40 5.58 -15.28 -14.63
C TYR A 40 4.12 -15.45 -15.02
N VAL A 41 3.75 -16.63 -15.53
CA VAL A 41 2.38 -16.91 -16.00
C VAL A 41 1.41 -17.07 -14.83
N SER A 42 1.86 -17.68 -13.74
CA SER A 42 1.04 -17.87 -12.54
C SER A 42 1.69 -17.32 -11.27
N LEU A 43 0.85 -16.94 -10.31
CA LEU A 43 1.32 -16.36 -9.04
C LEU A 43 2.12 -17.37 -8.22
N SER A 44 1.74 -18.64 -8.27
CA SER A 44 2.44 -19.71 -7.55
C SER A 44 3.90 -19.90 -7.97
N GLU A 45 4.24 -19.57 -9.24
CA GLU A 45 5.61 -19.69 -9.76
C GLU A 45 6.62 -18.81 -8.99
N TYR A 46 6.19 -17.73 -8.37
CA TYR A 46 7.05 -16.89 -7.52
C TYR A 46 7.42 -17.52 -6.19
N ASN A 47 6.64 -18.48 -5.71
CA ASN A 47 6.81 -19.08 -4.40
C ASN A 47 6.83 -18.06 -3.24
N PHE A 48 5.98 -17.03 -3.31
CA PHE A 48 5.86 -16.01 -2.25
C PHE A 48 5.16 -16.53 -0.99
N PHE A 49 4.34 -17.54 -1.14
CA PHE A 49 3.45 -18.01 -0.08
C PHE A 49 3.58 -19.52 0.11
N GLU A 50 3.49 -19.97 1.36
CA GLU A 50 3.49 -21.38 1.72
C GLU A 50 2.09 -21.89 2.03
N GLY A 51 1.90 -23.23 1.94
CA GLY A 51 0.61 -23.88 2.16
C GLY A 51 -0.37 -23.63 1.01
N GLU A 52 -1.66 -23.47 1.34
CA GLU A 52 -2.67 -23.14 0.34
C GLU A 52 -2.50 -21.68 -0.10
N LEU A 53 -2.33 -21.44 -1.39
CA LEU A 53 -2.03 -20.13 -1.96
C LEU A 53 -3.04 -19.03 -1.52
N LYS A 54 -4.32 -19.39 -1.40
CA LYS A 54 -5.39 -18.48 -0.98
C LYS A 54 -5.19 -17.85 0.40
N ASN A 55 -4.43 -18.50 1.27
CA ASN A 55 -4.18 -18.05 2.63
C ASN A 55 -3.12 -16.94 2.70
N LEU A 56 -2.32 -16.77 1.65
CA LEU A 56 -1.27 -15.77 1.53
C LEU A 56 -0.29 -15.78 2.72
N THR A 57 0.04 -16.97 3.24
CA THR A 57 1.02 -17.14 4.31
C THR A 57 2.42 -16.87 3.73
N PRO A 58 3.11 -15.79 4.11
CA PRO A 58 4.35 -15.42 3.45
C PRO A 58 5.49 -16.37 3.84
N VAL A 59 6.32 -16.74 2.86
CA VAL A 59 7.57 -17.45 3.11
C VAL A 59 8.63 -16.49 3.67
N TYR A 60 9.74 -17.05 4.20
CA TYR A 60 10.87 -16.24 4.66
C TYR A 60 11.33 -15.25 3.58
N GLY A 61 11.59 -14.00 3.98
CA GLY A 61 11.95 -12.92 3.10
C GLY A 61 10.77 -12.13 2.50
N VAL A 62 9.56 -12.69 2.49
CA VAL A 62 8.35 -11.96 2.07
C VAL A 62 7.72 -11.28 3.29
N ILE A 63 7.88 -9.97 3.41
CA ILE A 63 7.52 -9.21 4.62
C ILE A 63 6.16 -8.55 4.44
N PRO A 64 5.15 -8.87 5.28
CA PRO A 64 3.89 -8.14 5.27
C PRO A 64 4.10 -6.69 5.74
N TYR A 65 3.35 -5.76 5.14
CA TYR A 65 3.30 -4.37 5.59
C TYR A 65 1.90 -3.78 5.45
N GLU A 66 1.63 -2.77 6.24
CA GLU A 66 0.36 -2.05 6.24
C GLU A 66 0.57 -0.55 6.13
N LEU A 67 -0.40 0.12 5.57
CA LEU A 67 -0.48 1.57 5.54
C LEU A 67 -1.28 2.08 6.75
N ILE A 68 -0.87 3.21 7.31
CA ILE A 68 -1.62 3.91 8.35
C ILE A 68 -2.95 4.40 7.77
N SER A 69 -2.89 5.09 6.64
CA SER A 69 -4.05 5.47 5.85
C SER A 69 -4.04 4.75 4.51
N SER A 70 -5.05 3.93 4.25
CA SER A 70 -5.13 3.08 3.06
C SER A 70 -5.96 3.70 1.95
N LEU A 71 -5.56 3.44 0.69
CA LEU A 71 -6.37 3.75 -0.50
C LEU A 71 -7.72 3.02 -0.42
N PHE A 72 -8.81 3.73 -0.67
CA PHE A 72 -10.13 3.14 -0.85
C PHE A 72 -10.24 2.45 -2.22
N THR A 73 -10.81 1.26 -2.25
CA THR A 73 -11.13 0.50 -3.45
C THR A 73 -12.34 -0.38 -3.14
N ASP A 74 -13.53 0.18 -3.27
CA ASP A 74 -14.81 -0.53 -3.14
C ASP A 74 -14.92 -1.47 -1.91
N TYR A 75 -14.40 -1.03 -0.76
CA TYR A 75 -14.35 -1.79 0.50
C TYR A 75 -13.52 -3.09 0.45
N SER A 76 -12.78 -3.37 -0.63
CA SER A 76 -11.90 -4.55 -0.65
C SER A 76 -10.84 -4.48 0.45
N ILE A 77 -10.50 -5.64 0.99
CA ILE A 77 -9.38 -5.83 1.93
C ILE A 77 -8.08 -5.87 1.11
N LYS A 78 -7.01 -5.33 1.66
CA LYS A 78 -5.71 -5.31 1.00
C LYS A 78 -4.65 -5.94 1.89
N ASN A 79 -4.07 -7.05 1.45
CA ASN A 79 -2.84 -7.58 2.02
C ASN A 79 -1.67 -7.06 1.18
N ARG A 80 -0.59 -6.63 1.83
CA ARG A 80 0.59 -6.09 1.14
C ARG A 80 1.84 -6.76 1.67
N PHE A 81 2.76 -7.05 0.74
CA PHE A 81 4.05 -7.64 1.08
C PHE A 81 5.15 -6.98 0.27
N LEU A 82 6.34 -6.99 0.83
CA LEU A 82 7.58 -6.57 0.21
C LEU A 82 8.53 -7.76 0.14
N TRP A 83 9.17 -7.93 -0.99
CA TRP A 83 10.31 -8.83 -1.15
C TRP A 83 11.42 -8.14 -1.95
N MET A 84 12.66 -8.40 -1.56
CA MET A 84 13.86 -8.00 -2.30
C MET A 84 14.85 -9.15 -2.39
N PRO A 85 15.69 -9.19 -3.45
CA PRO A 85 16.80 -10.14 -3.51
C PRO A 85 17.83 -9.90 -2.41
N ASP A 86 18.56 -10.94 -2.06
CA ASP A 86 19.60 -10.86 -1.04
C ASP A 86 20.70 -9.84 -1.43
N GLY A 87 21.23 -9.15 -0.43
CA GLY A 87 22.35 -8.24 -0.58
C GLY A 87 22.03 -6.86 -1.17
N VAL A 88 20.75 -6.53 -1.37
CA VAL A 88 20.32 -5.19 -1.79
C VAL A 88 19.38 -4.57 -0.76
N SER A 89 19.39 -3.25 -0.65
CA SER A 89 18.56 -2.51 0.31
C SER A 89 18.00 -1.24 -0.33
N ALA A 90 16.81 -0.85 0.09
CA ALA A 90 16.22 0.43 -0.27
C ALA A 90 16.87 1.57 0.51
N ASN A 91 16.83 2.78 -0.05
CA ASN A 91 17.27 3.99 0.60
C ASN A 91 16.08 4.90 0.95
N TYR A 92 16.14 5.51 2.12
CA TYR A 92 15.25 6.59 2.50
C TYR A 92 15.59 7.85 1.70
N ILE A 93 14.58 8.49 1.09
CA ILE A 93 14.75 9.77 0.39
C ILE A 93 14.17 10.91 1.23
N SER A 94 12.90 10.82 1.57
CA SER A 94 12.18 11.76 2.42
C SER A 94 10.98 11.06 3.07
N SER A 95 10.35 11.70 4.04
CA SER A 95 9.16 11.16 4.70
C SER A 95 7.99 10.94 3.75
N SER A 96 7.89 11.73 2.69
CA SER A 96 6.77 11.77 1.73
C SER A 96 7.07 11.14 0.37
N SER A 97 8.33 10.87 0.08
CA SER A 97 8.72 10.17 -1.14
C SER A 97 8.66 8.66 -0.95
N VAL A 98 8.40 7.93 -2.02
CA VAL A 98 8.63 6.48 -2.05
C VAL A 98 10.14 6.23 -1.84
N PHE A 99 10.49 5.13 -1.19
CA PHE A 99 11.89 4.73 -1.03
C PHE A 99 12.56 4.55 -2.40
N ASP A 100 13.86 4.79 -2.47
CA ASP A 100 14.66 4.39 -3.62
C ASP A 100 14.91 2.87 -3.52
N PHE A 101 14.02 2.13 -4.18
CA PHE A 101 14.06 0.68 -4.22
C PHE A 101 15.05 0.17 -5.27
N PRO A 102 15.90 -0.82 -4.94
CA PRO A 102 16.82 -1.44 -5.87
C PRO A 102 16.10 -2.27 -6.93
N VAL A 103 16.80 -2.55 -8.04
CA VAL A 103 16.34 -3.51 -9.05
C VAL A 103 16.12 -4.88 -8.40
N GLY A 104 15.05 -5.55 -8.79
CA GLY A 104 14.63 -6.82 -8.24
C GLY A 104 13.58 -6.70 -7.12
N THR A 105 13.35 -5.52 -6.58
CA THR A 105 12.27 -5.31 -5.59
C THR A 105 10.92 -5.69 -6.16
N ILE A 106 10.13 -6.42 -5.39
CA ILE A 106 8.74 -6.78 -5.71
C ILE A 106 7.82 -6.29 -4.59
N LEU A 107 6.87 -5.42 -4.94
CA LEU A 107 5.77 -5.02 -4.09
C LEU A 107 4.54 -5.83 -4.48
N ILE A 108 3.96 -6.53 -3.53
CA ILE A 108 2.82 -7.44 -3.71
C ILE A 108 1.60 -6.83 -3.03
N LYS A 109 0.47 -6.76 -3.73
CA LYS A 109 -0.79 -6.24 -3.18
C LYS A 109 -1.95 -7.11 -3.60
N ASN A 110 -2.49 -7.86 -2.66
CA ASN A 110 -3.68 -8.69 -2.87
C ASN A 110 -4.95 -7.93 -2.49
N PHE A 111 -6.01 -8.14 -3.25
CA PHE A 111 -7.35 -7.60 -3.00
C PHE A 111 -8.31 -8.75 -2.77
N SER A 112 -9.08 -8.66 -1.69
CA SER A 112 -10.03 -9.70 -1.29
C SER A 112 -11.28 -9.10 -0.65
N TYR A 113 -12.31 -9.92 -0.52
CA TYR A 113 -13.50 -9.63 0.28
C TYR A 113 -13.75 -10.75 1.27
N ASP A 114 -14.17 -10.40 2.48
CA ASP A 114 -14.66 -11.35 3.48
C ASP A 114 -16.18 -11.50 3.35
N ASN A 115 -16.70 -12.62 3.86
CA ASN A 115 -18.12 -12.92 3.90
C ASN A 115 -18.80 -12.85 2.52
N VAL A 116 -18.12 -13.35 1.48
CA VAL A 116 -18.66 -13.42 0.11
C VAL A 116 -19.74 -14.49 0.05
N LEU A 117 -20.89 -14.12 -0.50
CA LEU A 117 -22.03 -15.01 -0.64
C LEU A 117 -21.82 -16.01 -1.80
N PRO A 118 -22.38 -17.25 -1.73
CA PRO A 118 -23.28 -17.73 -0.65
C PRO A 118 -22.56 -18.29 0.60
N ASP A 119 -21.27 -18.64 0.50
CA ASP A 119 -20.57 -19.47 1.50
C ASP A 119 -20.06 -18.67 2.68
N LEU A 120 -20.08 -17.34 2.63
CA LEU A 120 -19.55 -16.40 3.64
C LEU A 120 -18.03 -16.57 3.85
N GLU A 121 -17.33 -17.05 2.85
CA GLU A 121 -15.88 -17.20 2.87
C GLU A 121 -15.16 -15.97 2.33
N ARG A 122 -13.84 -15.89 2.59
CA ARG A 122 -12.97 -14.93 1.94
C ARG A 122 -12.72 -15.36 0.50
N LYS A 123 -12.81 -14.40 -0.43
CA LYS A 123 -12.36 -14.56 -1.81
C LYS A 123 -11.30 -13.54 -2.17
N ASN A 124 -10.16 -14.01 -2.66
CA ASN A 124 -9.17 -13.20 -3.34
C ASN A 124 -9.65 -12.91 -4.75
N ILE A 125 -9.49 -11.67 -5.19
CA ILE A 125 -9.97 -11.20 -6.49
C ILE A 125 -8.81 -11.05 -7.47
N GLU A 126 -7.79 -10.31 -7.04
CA GLU A 126 -6.59 -10.04 -7.81
C GLU A 126 -5.37 -9.88 -6.89
N THR A 127 -4.20 -10.20 -7.41
CA THR A 127 -2.91 -9.89 -6.78
C THR A 127 -2.06 -9.11 -7.77
N ARG A 128 -1.78 -7.85 -7.45
CA ARG A 128 -0.95 -6.96 -8.26
C ARG A 128 0.48 -6.97 -7.76
N LEU A 129 1.40 -7.11 -8.69
CA LEU A 129 2.82 -6.94 -8.44
C LEU A 129 3.32 -5.65 -9.12
N MET A 130 4.18 -4.94 -8.41
CA MET A 130 5.07 -3.96 -9.02
C MET A 130 6.50 -4.49 -8.90
N ILE A 131 7.14 -4.73 -10.03
CA ILE A 131 8.48 -5.32 -10.13
C ILE A 131 9.45 -4.26 -10.61
N LYS A 132 10.51 -3.98 -9.85
CA LYS A 132 11.55 -3.01 -10.22
C LYS A 132 12.57 -3.66 -11.15
N LYS A 133 12.53 -3.29 -12.42
CA LYS A 133 13.53 -3.66 -13.44
C LYS A 133 14.52 -2.52 -13.67
N GLU A 134 15.58 -2.76 -14.41
CA GLU A 134 16.51 -1.71 -14.87
C GLU A 134 15.79 -0.60 -15.64
N SER A 135 14.77 -0.94 -16.43
CA SER A 135 13.93 0.01 -17.17
C SER A 135 12.93 0.80 -16.32
N GLY A 136 12.84 0.52 -15.02
CA GLY A 136 11.85 1.12 -14.10
C GLY A 136 10.87 0.08 -13.56
N TRP A 137 9.78 0.56 -12.98
CA TRP A 137 8.72 -0.30 -12.45
C TRP A 137 7.83 -0.84 -13.57
N ILE A 138 7.54 -2.14 -13.54
CA ILE A 138 6.53 -2.77 -14.38
C ILE A 138 5.38 -3.29 -13.51
N PHE A 139 4.22 -3.44 -14.13
CA PHE A 139 3.01 -3.99 -13.49
C PHE A 139 2.79 -5.42 -13.94
N ALA A 140 2.34 -6.26 -13.01
CA ALA A 140 1.81 -7.58 -13.31
C ALA A 140 0.57 -7.81 -12.46
N ASP A 141 -0.54 -8.09 -13.09
CA ASP A 141 -1.81 -8.36 -12.41
C ASP A 141 -2.18 -9.83 -12.58
N TYR A 142 -2.56 -10.46 -11.47
CA TYR A 142 -2.89 -11.89 -11.39
C TYR A 142 -4.34 -12.01 -10.94
N ILE A 143 -5.19 -12.54 -11.80
CA ILE A 143 -6.62 -12.73 -11.55
C ILE A 143 -6.83 -14.11 -10.95
N TRP A 144 -7.45 -14.18 -9.77
CA TRP A 144 -7.72 -15.43 -9.08
C TRP A 144 -8.80 -16.25 -9.78
N ASN A 145 -8.58 -17.57 -9.86
CA ASN A 145 -9.57 -18.51 -10.34
C ASN A 145 -10.70 -18.70 -9.30
N GLU A 146 -11.84 -19.26 -9.74
CA GLU A 146 -13.00 -19.48 -8.88
C GLU A 146 -12.71 -20.40 -7.70
N ASP A 147 -11.87 -21.43 -7.92
CA ASP A 147 -11.49 -22.42 -6.89
C ASP A 147 -10.48 -21.87 -5.87
N GLN A 148 -10.01 -20.65 -6.03
CA GLN A 148 -9.04 -19.99 -5.15
C GLN A 148 -7.72 -20.77 -4.99
N THR A 149 -7.34 -21.52 -6.01
CA THR A 149 -6.13 -22.36 -6.01
C THR A 149 -4.96 -21.73 -6.76
N GLU A 150 -5.24 -20.79 -7.67
CA GLU A 150 -4.23 -20.12 -8.49
C GLU A 150 -4.72 -18.75 -8.97
N ALA A 151 -3.77 -17.86 -9.27
CA ALA A 151 -4.02 -16.60 -9.93
C ALA A 151 -3.15 -16.48 -11.18
N LEU A 152 -3.76 -16.13 -12.31
CA LEU A 152 -3.12 -16.09 -13.61
C LEU A 152 -2.86 -14.66 -14.07
N PHE A 153 -1.70 -14.44 -14.67
CA PHE A 153 -1.28 -13.17 -15.23
C PHE A 153 -2.23 -12.69 -16.33
N SER A 154 -2.67 -11.44 -16.22
CA SER A 154 -3.49 -10.77 -17.23
C SER A 154 -3.21 -9.27 -17.23
N LEU A 155 -3.19 -8.66 -18.41
CA LEU A 155 -3.06 -7.21 -18.60
C LEU A 155 -4.31 -6.58 -19.20
N ASP A 156 -5.33 -7.37 -19.53
CA ASP A 156 -6.52 -6.91 -20.23
C ASP A 156 -7.55 -6.25 -19.33
N GLY A 157 -7.37 -6.39 -18.00
CA GLY A 157 -8.38 -6.03 -17.02
C GLY A 157 -9.54 -7.01 -17.01
N ASN A 158 -10.43 -6.89 -16.02
CA ASN A 158 -11.61 -7.73 -15.89
C ASN A 158 -12.70 -7.04 -15.06
N ILE A 159 -13.89 -7.59 -15.07
CA ILE A 159 -14.99 -7.21 -14.18
C ILE A 159 -15.44 -8.46 -13.44
N VAL A 160 -15.41 -8.40 -12.11
CA VAL A 160 -15.85 -9.49 -11.24
C VAL A 160 -17.04 -9.03 -10.42
N ASN A 161 -18.17 -9.74 -10.53
CA ASN A 161 -19.32 -9.45 -9.68
C ASN A 161 -19.07 -10.01 -8.27
N ILE A 162 -19.13 -9.15 -7.26
CA ILE A 162 -18.92 -9.51 -5.86
C ILE A 162 -20.18 -9.17 -5.07
N ASN A 163 -20.68 -10.17 -4.34
CA ASN A 163 -21.79 -10.04 -3.42
C ASN A 163 -21.32 -10.49 -2.03
N TRP A 164 -21.33 -9.59 -1.02
CA TRP A 164 -20.78 -9.86 0.29
C TRP A 164 -21.60 -9.21 1.41
N LEU A 165 -21.39 -9.67 2.64
CA LEU A 165 -21.94 -9.04 3.83
C LEU A 165 -20.91 -8.10 4.46
N GLN A 166 -21.25 -6.81 4.51
CA GLN A 166 -20.51 -5.78 5.23
C GLN A 166 -21.29 -5.33 6.45
N ASN A 167 -20.79 -5.62 7.65
CA ASN A 167 -21.47 -5.27 8.91
C ASN A 167 -22.94 -5.75 8.97
N GLY A 168 -23.21 -6.94 8.40
CA GLY A 168 -24.55 -7.54 8.34
C GLY A 168 -25.45 -7.00 7.23
N THR A 169 -24.97 -6.07 6.42
CA THR A 169 -25.69 -5.54 5.25
C THR A 169 -25.13 -6.17 3.98
N GLU A 170 -26.02 -6.69 3.13
CA GLU A 170 -25.65 -7.21 1.82
C GLU A 170 -25.27 -6.07 0.88
N ARG A 171 -24.10 -6.20 0.25
CA ARG A 171 -23.58 -5.29 -0.75
C ARG A 171 -23.23 -6.04 -2.02
N ASN A 172 -23.43 -5.40 -3.17
CA ASN A 172 -23.08 -5.93 -4.47
C ASN A 172 -22.36 -4.90 -5.32
N ILE A 173 -21.30 -5.31 -6.01
CA ILE A 173 -20.59 -4.48 -6.98
C ILE A 173 -20.13 -5.29 -8.19
N ASN A 174 -19.91 -4.59 -9.29
CA ASN A 174 -19.09 -5.05 -10.40
C ASN A 174 -17.67 -4.50 -10.17
N TYR A 175 -16.86 -5.27 -9.42
CA TYR A 175 -15.47 -4.89 -9.14
C TYR A 175 -14.67 -4.86 -10.44
N ARG A 176 -14.06 -3.70 -10.71
CA ARG A 176 -13.23 -3.51 -11.90
C ARG A 176 -11.77 -3.76 -11.61
N ILE A 177 -11.21 -4.79 -12.21
CA ILE A 177 -9.78 -5.03 -12.31
C ILE A 177 -9.27 -4.15 -13.46
N PRO A 178 -8.35 -3.20 -13.25
CA PRO A 178 -7.87 -2.30 -14.29
C PRO A 178 -6.96 -3.01 -15.28
N SER A 179 -6.96 -2.54 -16.52
CA SER A 179 -5.96 -2.94 -17.52
C SER A 179 -4.59 -2.31 -17.23
N ALA A 180 -3.54 -2.84 -17.84
CA ALA A 180 -2.18 -2.31 -17.69
C ALA A 180 -2.05 -0.82 -18.04
N SER A 181 -2.78 -0.35 -19.07
CA SER A 181 -2.78 1.07 -19.47
C SER A 181 -3.42 1.97 -18.41
N GLU A 182 -4.40 1.45 -17.67
CA GLU A 182 -5.09 2.19 -16.60
C GLU A 182 -4.24 2.29 -15.34
N CYS A 183 -3.30 1.36 -15.11
CA CYS A 183 -2.38 1.44 -13.98
C CYS A 183 -1.58 2.76 -13.99
N LEU A 184 -1.15 3.22 -15.16
CA LEU A 184 -0.39 4.46 -15.30
C LEU A 184 -1.21 5.72 -15.01
N THR A 185 -2.54 5.68 -14.97
CA THR A 185 -3.36 6.82 -14.54
C THR A 185 -3.03 7.23 -13.09
N CYS A 186 -2.78 6.24 -12.22
CA CYS A 186 -2.50 6.46 -10.80
C CYS A 186 -1.01 6.30 -10.46
N HIS A 187 -0.27 5.50 -11.23
CA HIS A 187 1.11 5.12 -10.92
C HIS A 187 2.13 5.81 -11.83
N LYS A 188 1.82 6.98 -12.37
CA LYS A 188 2.72 7.74 -13.23
C LYS A 188 3.32 8.94 -12.49
N ILE A 189 4.64 9.11 -12.63
CA ILE A 189 5.36 10.34 -12.31
C ILE A 189 6.31 10.66 -13.46
N SER A 190 6.21 11.85 -14.05
CA SER A 190 6.91 12.18 -15.30
C SER A 190 6.65 11.11 -16.38
N ASP A 191 7.67 10.44 -16.88
CA ASP A 191 7.56 9.39 -17.90
C ASP A 191 7.66 7.97 -17.32
N GLY A 192 7.80 7.82 -16.00
CA GLY A 192 7.98 6.54 -15.34
C GLY A 192 6.81 6.09 -14.48
N ALA A 193 6.78 4.80 -14.15
CA ALA A 193 5.89 4.26 -13.14
C ALA A 193 6.46 4.40 -11.73
N ILE A 194 5.59 4.59 -10.72
CA ILE A 194 5.95 4.73 -9.31
C ILE A 194 4.96 3.99 -8.41
N PRO A 195 5.40 3.32 -7.33
CA PRO A 195 4.50 2.77 -6.33
C PRO A 195 3.73 3.87 -5.57
N ASN A 196 2.49 3.56 -5.18
CA ASN A 196 1.66 4.47 -4.38
C ASN A 196 1.52 3.98 -2.94
N GLY A 197 1.57 4.90 -1.98
CA GLY A 197 1.28 4.66 -0.57
C GLY A 197 2.43 4.10 0.26
N VAL A 198 3.45 3.49 -0.34
CA VAL A 198 4.62 2.94 0.34
C VAL A 198 5.64 4.05 0.63
N LYS A 199 5.18 5.08 1.36
CA LYS A 199 5.96 6.23 1.79
C LYS A 199 6.34 6.05 3.27
N PRO A 200 7.56 6.44 3.72
CA PRO A 200 7.99 6.26 5.10
C PRO A 200 6.94 6.70 6.13
N ARG A 201 6.37 7.93 5.99
CA ARG A 201 5.36 8.45 6.91
C ARG A 201 4.07 7.64 6.98
N ASN A 202 3.70 6.90 5.91
CA ASN A 202 2.45 6.12 5.86
C ASN A 202 2.64 4.66 6.28
N ILE A 203 3.88 4.21 6.45
CA ILE A 203 4.21 2.87 6.97
C ILE A 203 4.92 2.92 8.34
N TYR A 204 5.17 4.11 8.90
CA TYR A 204 5.80 4.28 10.20
C TYR A 204 4.82 3.96 11.33
N LYS A 205 4.54 2.69 11.51
CA LYS A 205 3.67 2.13 12.55
C LYS A 205 4.18 0.77 13.01
N THR A 206 3.78 0.37 14.20
CA THR A 206 4.02 -0.97 14.73
C THR A 206 3.09 -1.98 14.08
N LEU A 207 3.62 -3.16 13.74
CA LEU A 207 2.91 -4.32 13.23
C LEU A 207 3.36 -5.56 13.99
N ASP A 208 2.45 -6.53 14.16
CA ASP A 208 2.76 -7.82 14.77
C ASP A 208 3.31 -8.78 13.70
N TYR A 209 4.54 -9.23 13.93
CA TYR A 209 5.24 -10.20 13.10
C TYR A 209 5.38 -11.51 13.89
N ASN A 210 4.35 -12.31 13.97
CA ASN A 210 4.27 -13.62 14.65
C ASN A 210 5.15 -13.81 15.92
N SER A 211 6.41 -13.38 15.89
CA SER A 211 7.40 -13.50 16.98
C SER A 211 7.61 -12.23 17.80
N SER A 212 7.29 -11.06 17.24
CA SER A 212 7.53 -9.77 17.87
C SER A 212 6.64 -8.68 17.28
N SER A 213 6.30 -7.68 18.12
CA SER A 213 5.64 -6.46 17.69
C SER A 213 6.70 -5.38 17.54
N MET A 214 6.90 -4.83 16.34
CA MET A 214 7.90 -3.80 16.09
C MET A 214 7.48 -2.82 15.00
N ASN A 215 8.17 -1.68 14.91
CA ASN A 215 7.95 -0.75 13.81
C ASN A 215 8.31 -1.40 12.47
N GLN A 216 7.50 -1.15 11.45
CA GLN A 216 7.70 -1.77 10.13
C GLN A 216 9.03 -1.39 9.48
N LEU A 217 9.51 -0.15 9.69
CA LEU A 217 10.81 0.28 9.16
C LEU A 217 11.97 -0.43 9.89
N ASP A 218 11.82 -0.67 11.21
CA ASP A 218 12.80 -1.46 11.96
C ASP A 218 12.82 -2.91 11.45
N LYS A 219 11.64 -3.48 11.14
CA LYS A 219 11.57 -4.82 10.54
C LYS A 219 12.27 -4.87 9.19
N TRP A 220 12.10 -3.84 8.35
CA TRP A 220 12.79 -3.76 7.07
C TRP A 220 14.31 -3.61 7.23
N MET A 221 14.78 -2.89 8.25
CA MET A 221 16.22 -2.80 8.59
C MET A 221 16.74 -4.15 9.11
N GLU A 222 16.02 -4.82 10.01
CA GLU A 222 16.37 -6.15 10.52
C GLU A 222 16.55 -7.18 9.40
N MET A 223 15.66 -7.12 8.38
CA MET A 223 15.72 -8.00 7.21
C MET A 223 16.74 -7.54 6.14
N GLY A 224 17.45 -6.45 6.37
CA GLY A 224 18.40 -5.89 5.41
C GLY A 224 17.75 -5.19 4.21
N TYR A 225 16.43 -4.95 4.24
CA TYR A 225 15.68 -4.32 3.14
C TYR A 225 15.68 -2.80 3.17
N LEU A 226 16.11 -2.19 4.27
CA LEU A 226 16.25 -0.74 4.41
C LEU A 226 17.59 -0.41 5.07
N ASN A 227 18.35 0.53 4.50
CA ASN A 227 19.64 0.93 5.06
C ASN A 227 19.49 1.74 6.35
N SER A 228 18.65 2.75 6.34
CA SER A 228 18.38 3.60 7.50
C SER A 228 17.18 4.51 7.26
N TYR A 229 16.67 5.11 8.33
CA TYR A 229 15.69 6.20 8.29
C TYR A 229 15.90 7.15 9.49
N PRO A 230 15.39 8.41 9.45
CA PRO A 230 15.57 9.36 10.55
C PRO A 230 14.79 8.96 11.81
N GLU A 231 15.39 9.13 12.98
CA GLU A 231 14.76 8.86 14.28
C GLU A 231 13.48 9.70 14.53
N ASN A 232 13.40 10.91 13.95
CA ASN A 232 12.31 11.86 14.15
C ASN A 232 11.31 11.83 12.97
N LEU A 233 10.98 10.66 12.46
CA LEU A 233 10.00 10.52 11.38
C LEU A 233 8.58 10.74 11.93
N GLU A 234 7.86 11.71 11.36
CA GLU A 234 6.45 11.93 11.67
C GLU A 234 5.56 11.06 10.76
N ALA A 235 4.67 10.29 11.39
CA ALA A 235 3.64 9.51 10.71
C ALA A 235 2.50 10.41 10.21
N VAL A 236 1.78 9.93 9.20
CA VAL A 236 0.45 10.48 8.88
C VAL A 236 -0.57 10.04 9.93
N ALA A 237 -1.66 10.77 10.08
CA ALA A 237 -2.76 10.34 10.93
C ALA A 237 -3.49 9.13 10.32
N ASN A 238 -3.95 8.21 11.16
CA ASN A 238 -4.94 7.24 10.72
C ASN A 238 -6.28 7.98 10.53
N TRP A 239 -6.76 8.07 9.32
CA TRP A 239 -7.99 8.81 9.01
C TRP A 239 -9.22 8.27 9.76
N LYS A 240 -9.20 7.01 10.20
CA LYS A 240 -10.27 6.36 10.99
C LYS A 240 -10.18 6.64 12.49
N ASP A 241 -9.04 7.08 12.98
CA ASP A 241 -8.84 7.33 14.41
C ASP A 241 -9.43 8.68 14.82
N LEU A 242 -10.56 8.63 15.54
CA LEU A 242 -11.27 9.83 15.97
C LEU A 242 -10.51 10.63 17.04
N SER A 243 -9.45 10.10 17.62
CA SER A 243 -8.58 10.83 18.56
C SER A 243 -7.63 11.78 17.85
N GLU A 244 -7.38 11.56 16.56
CA GLU A 244 -6.56 12.41 15.72
C GLU A 244 -7.33 13.67 15.26
N PRO A 245 -6.66 14.83 15.14
CA PRO A 245 -7.29 16.04 14.63
C PRO A 245 -7.96 15.84 13.27
N LEU A 246 -9.18 16.30 13.11
CA LEU A 246 -9.99 16.14 11.89
C LEU A 246 -9.25 16.56 10.63
N GLU A 247 -8.56 17.71 10.66
CA GLU A 247 -7.78 18.20 9.52
C GLU A 247 -6.64 17.23 9.13
N LYS A 248 -5.90 16.68 10.10
CA LYS A 248 -4.84 15.70 9.84
C LYS A 248 -5.41 14.42 9.23
N ARG A 249 -6.58 13.98 9.70
CA ARG A 249 -7.30 12.80 9.17
C ARG A 249 -7.70 13.03 7.71
N VAL A 250 -8.28 14.18 7.41
CA VAL A 250 -8.66 14.58 6.04
C VAL A 250 -7.44 14.66 5.12
N ARG A 251 -6.36 15.31 5.55
CA ARG A 251 -5.12 15.42 4.77
C ARG A 251 -4.51 14.05 4.49
N SER A 252 -4.48 13.16 5.48
CA SER A 252 -3.99 11.79 5.31
C SER A 252 -4.84 10.97 4.32
N TYR A 253 -6.17 11.12 4.39
CA TYR A 253 -7.07 10.48 3.45
C TYR A 253 -6.90 11.00 2.01
N ILE A 254 -6.78 12.32 1.85
CA ILE A 254 -6.59 12.97 0.56
C ILE A 254 -5.23 12.61 -0.05
N ASP A 255 -4.15 12.55 0.76
CA ASP A 255 -2.83 12.15 0.26
C ASP A 255 -2.88 10.76 -0.40
N ILE A 256 -3.41 9.78 0.29
CA ILE A 256 -3.40 8.40 -0.26
C ILE A 256 -4.42 8.18 -1.38
N ASN A 257 -5.55 8.89 -1.40
CA ASN A 257 -6.62 8.67 -2.36
C ASN A 257 -6.56 9.61 -3.58
N CYS A 258 -5.86 10.75 -3.50
CA CYS A 258 -5.93 11.78 -4.52
C CYS A 258 -4.57 12.30 -5.00
N ALA A 259 -3.55 12.37 -4.12
CA ALA A 259 -2.27 13.00 -4.44
C ALA A 259 -1.50 12.31 -5.58
N HIS A 260 -1.68 11.00 -5.75
CA HIS A 260 -1.02 10.25 -6.82
C HIS A 260 -1.43 10.69 -8.23
N CYS A 261 -2.58 11.39 -8.37
CA CYS A 261 -2.98 12.06 -9.60
C CYS A 261 -2.82 13.59 -9.52
N HIS A 262 -3.02 14.19 -8.33
CA HIS A 262 -3.04 15.65 -8.12
C HIS A 262 -1.78 16.12 -7.40
N SER A 263 -0.63 15.89 -8.00
CA SER A 263 0.70 16.40 -7.61
C SER A 263 1.47 16.85 -8.85
N ASP A 264 2.62 17.47 -8.66
CA ASP A 264 3.49 17.84 -9.78
C ASP A 264 3.99 16.59 -10.50
N ASN A 265 4.11 16.68 -11.82
CA ASN A 265 4.55 15.61 -12.72
C ASN A 265 3.66 14.35 -12.72
N THR A 266 2.40 14.43 -12.25
CA THR A 266 1.43 13.34 -12.26
C THR A 266 0.34 13.54 -13.32
N HIS A 267 -0.59 12.60 -13.43
CA HIS A 267 -1.63 12.59 -14.49
C HIS A 267 -2.47 13.87 -14.54
N CYS A 268 -2.78 14.49 -13.40
CA CYS A 268 -3.63 15.69 -13.29
C CYS A 268 -2.84 16.94 -12.86
N GLU A 269 -1.54 17.05 -13.14
CA GLU A 269 -0.71 18.20 -12.78
C GLU A 269 -1.23 19.55 -13.34
N TYR A 270 -1.97 19.50 -14.47
CA TYR A 270 -2.60 20.66 -15.08
C TYR A 270 -3.75 21.26 -14.26
N ARG A 271 -4.22 20.56 -13.22
CA ARG A 271 -5.23 21.05 -12.29
C ARG A 271 -4.59 21.94 -11.21
N PRO A 272 -5.33 22.96 -10.70
CA PRO A 272 -4.76 23.95 -9.79
C PRO A 272 -4.52 23.46 -8.36
N ILE A 273 -4.84 22.20 -8.04
CA ILE A 273 -4.72 21.61 -6.70
C ILE A 273 -3.49 20.72 -6.58
N ARG A 274 -2.93 20.66 -5.35
CA ARG A 274 -1.81 19.80 -4.98
C ARG A 274 -2.17 19.11 -3.67
N LEU A 275 -2.35 17.78 -3.73
CA LEU A 275 -3.02 17.03 -2.66
C LEU A 275 -2.08 16.11 -1.87
N SER A 276 -0.75 16.27 -2.03
CA SER A 276 0.21 15.59 -1.15
C SER A 276 0.10 16.10 0.29
N TYR A 277 0.44 15.26 1.26
CA TYR A 277 0.30 15.60 2.68
C TYR A 277 1.02 16.89 3.06
N GLU A 278 2.21 17.15 2.51
CA GLU A 278 2.93 18.42 2.71
C GLU A 278 2.22 19.61 2.04
N ALA A 279 1.84 19.45 0.79
CA ALA A 279 1.23 20.54 0.05
C ALA A 279 -0.08 21.01 0.69
N THR A 280 -0.82 20.08 1.31
CA THR A 280 -2.10 20.35 1.97
C THR A 280 -1.97 21.07 3.33
N GLU A 281 -0.77 21.42 3.77
CA GLU A 281 -0.58 22.36 4.89
C GLU A 281 -1.10 23.75 4.54
N ASP A 282 -0.99 24.13 3.27
CA ASP A 282 -1.71 25.27 2.72
C ASP A 282 -3.07 24.80 2.17
N LEU A 283 -4.15 25.23 2.80
CA LEU A 283 -5.51 24.86 2.40
C LEU A 283 -5.87 25.34 0.98
N ALA A 284 -5.20 26.37 0.46
CA ALA A 284 -5.37 26.80 -0.93
C ALA A 284 -4.93 25.71 -1.91
N ASN A 285 -3.88 24.94 -1.60
CA ASN A 285 -3.46 23.78 -2.37
C ASN A 285 -4.50 22.68 -2.39
N MET A 286 -5.30 22.55 -1.33
CA MET A 286 -6.45 21.61 -1.30
C MET A 286 -7.63 22.11 -2.15
N GLY A 287 -7.63 23.36 -2.54
CA GLY A 287 -8.69 23.98 -3.31
C GLY A 287 -9.71 24.78 -2.47
N VAL A 288 -9.40 25.10 -1.21
CA VAL A 288 -10.24 25.97 -0.38
C VAL A 288 -10.29 27.36 -1.03
N CYS A 289 -11.50 27.90 -1.23
CA CYS A 289 -11.78 29.16 -1.93
C CYS A 289 -11.30 29.21 -3.40
N LEU A 290 -10.94 28.10 -4.00
CA LEU A 290 -10.43 28.06 -5.36
C LEU A 290 -11.54 27.69 -6.35
N THR A 291 -11.64 28.47 -7.44
CA THR A 291 -12.58 28.20 -8.53
C THR A 291 -12.11 26.98 -9.35
N PRO A 292 -13.00 26.02 -9.66
CA PRO A 292 -12.65 24.89 -10.50
C PRO A 292 -12.46 25.30 -11.96
N ASP A 293 -11.56 24.62 -12.69
CA ASP A 293 -11.36 24.83 -14.13
C ASP A 293 -12.59 24.43 -14.98
N THR A 294 -13.45 23.56 -14.43
CA THR A 294 -14.62 23.02 -15.12
C THR A 294 -15.87 23.36 -14.32
N ASN A 295 -16.77 24.13 -14.91
CA ASN A 295 -18.11 24.34 -14.37
C ASN A 295 -18.96 23.09 -14.60
N LEU A 296 -19.45 22.48 -13.54
CA LEU A 296 -20.27 21.27 -13.60
C LEU A 296 -21.76 21.57 -13.89
N GLY A 297 -22.19 22.83 -13.86
CA GLY A 297 -23.56 23.23 -14.12
C GLY A 297 -24.59 22.80 -13.06
N ASN A 298 -24.11 22.28 -11.90
CA ASN A 298 -24.92 21.72 -10.83
C ASN A 298 -25.02 22.61 -9.56
N GLY A 299 -24.57 23.87 -9.66
CA GLY A 299 -24.58 24.83 -8.55
C GLY A 299 -23.31 24.82 -7.69
N THR A 300 -22.35 23.94 -7.93
CA THR A 300 -21.03 24.01 -7.31
C THR A 300 -20.20 25.14 -7.92
N ASP A 301 -19.45 25.88 -7.13
CA ASP A 301 -18.70 27.07 -7.57
C ASP A 301 -17.24 27.13 -7.13
N LEU A 302 -16.89 26.47 -6.03
CA LEU A 302 -15.53 26.34 -5.55
C LEU A 302 -15.11 24.86 -5.44
N ILE A 303 -13.82 24.60 -5.53
CA ILE A 303 -13.31 23.25 -5.31
C ILE A 303 -13.66 22.82 -3.88
N ILE A 304 -13.39 23.66 -2.89
CA ILE A 304 -13.90 23.55 -1.52
C ILE A 304 -14.49 24.89 -1.11
N ASN A 305 -15.78 24.94 -0.89
CA ASN A 305 -16.51 26.11 -0.41
C ASN A 305 -16.67 25.97 1.13
N PRO A 306 -15.92 26.77 1.92
CA PRO A 306 -15.95 26.67 3.37
C PRO A 306 -17.37 26.83 3.94
N GLY A 307 -17.76 25.89 4.81
CA GLY A 307 -19.10 25.87 5.43
C GLY A 307 -20.22 25.47 4.47
N ASN A 308 -19.93 25.05 3.22
CA ASN A 308 -21.00 24.74 2.27
C ASN A 308 -20.66 23.53 1.37
N ILE A 309 -21.03 22.34 1.82
CA ILE A 309 -20.80 21.09 1.11
C ILE A 309 -21.49 21.04 -0.27
N ASN A 310 -22.70 21.65 -0.38
CA ASN A 310 -23.50 21.63 -1.61
C ASN A 310 -22.89 22.47 -2.74
N ARG A 311 -22.01 23.41 -2.40
CA ARG A 311 -21.29 24.24 -3.36
C ARG A 311 -19.84 23.82 -3.57
N SER A 312 -19.40 22.69 -2.94
CA SER A 312 -18.05 22.14 -3.01
C SER A 312 -17.93 21.07 -4.07
N VAL A 313 -17.12 21.31 -5.11
CA VAL A 313 -16.85 20.34 -6.19
C VAL A 313 -16.20 19.07 -5.66
N LEU A 314 -15.28 19.18 -4.68
CA LEU A 314 -14.62 18.01 -4.07
C LEU A 314 -15.67 17.04 -3.49
N HIS A 315 -16.59 17.58 -2.65
CA HIS A 315 -17.64 16.78 -2.04
C HIS A 315 -18.53 16.14 -3.10
N PHE A 316 -19.03 16.91 -4.07
CA PHE A 316 -19.87 16.40 -5.16
C PHE A 316 -19.21 15.25 -5.91
N ARG A 317 -17.94 15.39 -6.31
CA ARG A 317 -17.21 14.36 -7.05
C ARG A 317 -16.92 13.12 -6.22
N MET A 318 -16.59 13.27 -4.94
CA MET A 318 -16.36 12.14 -4.04
C MET A 318 -17.66 11.38 -3.74
N ASN A 319 -18.79 12.08 -3.68
CA ASN A 319 -20.12 11.52 -3.40
C ASN A 319 -20.88 11.06 -4.66
N SER A 320 -20.26 11.11 -5.84
CA SER A 320 -20.85 10.61 -7.09
C SER A 320 -20.36 9.20 -7.45
N ASN A 321 -21.25 8.33 -7.95
CA ASN A 321 -20.91 7.05 -8.58
C ASN A 321 -20.88 7.15 -10.13
N GLU A 322 -21.34 8.26 -10.69
CA GLU A 322 -21.36 8.46 -12.12
C GLU A 322 -19.95 8.64 -12.67
N GLU A 323 -19.59 7.89 -13.71
CA GLU A 323 -18.23 7.85 -14.28
C GLU A 323 -17.75 9.22 -14.75
N GLU A 324 -18.64 10.07 -15.22
CA GLU A 324 -18.33 11.43 -15.66
C GLU A 324 -17.88 12.35 -14.50
N TYR A 325 -18.41 12.12 -13.31
CA TYR A 325 -18.22 13.04 -12.17
C TYR A 325 -17.34 12.47 -11.05
N ARG A 326 -17.39 11.14 -10.85
CA ARG A 326 -16.72 10.54 -9.69
C ARG A 326 -15.22 10.80 -9.63
N MET A 327 -14.70 11.00 -8.42
CA MET A 327 -13.27 11.01 -8.11
C MET A 327 -13.00 10.06 -6.92
N PRO A 328 -11.93 9.23 -6.99
CA PRO A 328 -11.06 8.94 -8.13
C PRO A 328 -11.81 8.38 -9.34
N LEU A 329 -11.28 8.60 -10.55
CA LEU A 329 -11.87 8.12 -11.82
C LEU A 329 -11.84 6.59 -11.93
N ILE A 330 -10.78 5.98 -11.40
CA ILE A 330 -10.49 4.54 -11.44
C ILE A 330 -10.26 4.05 -10.01
N GLY A 331 -10.52 2.76 -9.78
CA GLY A 331 -10.28 2.10 -8.49
C GLY A 331 -11.45 2.16 -7.51
N ARG A 332 -12.56 2.78 -7.88
CA ARG A 332 -13.84 2.69 -7.16
C ARG A 332 -15.03 2.76 -8.09
N SER A 333 -16.10 2.09 -7.72
CA SER A 333 -17.43 2.15 -8.37
C SER A 333 -18.51 2.62 -7.40
N ILE A 334 -18.28 2.57 -6.11
CA ILE A 334 -19.20 3.02 -5.06
C ILE A 334 -18.59 4.11 -4.18
N VAL A 335 -19.43 4.86 -3.49
CA VAL A 335 -19.03 5.93 -2.56
C VAL A 335 -18.39 5.32 -1.31
N HIS A 336 -17.36 5.97 -0.80
CA HIS A 336 -16.77 5.68 0.50
C HIS A 336 -17.52 6.48 1.58
N GLU A 337 -18.58 5.92 2.12
CA GLU A 337 -19.55 6.59 2.97
C GLU A 337 -18.89 7.28 4.18
N GLU A 338 -18.02 6.58 4.91
CA GLU A 338 -17.34 7.08 6.11
C GLU A 338 -16.36 8.24 5.80
N ALA A 339 -15.77 8.23 4.60
CA ALA A 339 -14.91 9.33 4.19
C ALA A 339 -15.71 10.56 3.77
N ILE A 340 -16.87 10.38 3.16
CA ILE A 340 -17.78 11.48 2.84
C ILE A 340 -18.21 12.17 4.14
N GLU A 341 -18.66 11.43 5.16
CA GLU A 341 -19.01 11.99 6.47
C GLU A 341 -17.86 12.80 7.09
N MET A 342 -16.64 12.28 7.01
CA MET A 342 -15.45 13.00 7.53
C MET A 342 -15.19 14.30 6.74
N ILE A 343 -15.28 14.28 5.42
CA ILE A 343 -15.07 15.45 4.55
C ILE A 343 -16.17 16.49 4.77
N GLU A 344 -17.42 16.08 4.95
CA GLU A 344 -18.55 16.97 5.28
C GLU A 344 -18.33 17.70 6.61
N GLN A 345 -17.93 16.95 7.66
CA GLN A 345 -17.61 17.53 8.95
C GLN A 345 -16.49 18.56 8.83
N TRP A 346 -15.45 18.25 8.08
CA TRP A 346 -14.31 19.13 7.88
C TRP A 346 -14.69 20.40 7.08
N ILE A 347 -15.37 20.27 5.94
CA ILE A 347 -15.81 21.43 5.13
C ILE A 347 -16.70 22.35 5.96
N ASN A 348 -17.64 21.77 6.75
CA ASN A 348 -18.54 22.54 7.60
C ASN A 348 -17.82 23.24 8.77
N SER A 349 -16.65 22.77 9.18
CA SER A 349 -15.83 23.38 10.24
C SER A 349 -14.95 24.53 9.74
N LEU A 350 -14.78 24.68 8.41
CA LEU A 350 -13.96 25.73 7.85
C LEU A 350 -14.65 27.11 7.94
N GLU A 351 -13.91 28.11 8.37
CA GLU A 351 -14.36 29.49 8.34
C GLU A 351 -14.45 30.02 6.90
N ASN A 352 -15.56 30.68 6.57
CA ASN A 352 -15.76 31.26 5.25
C ASN A 352 -15.03 32.59 5.13
N ASN A 353 -13.77 32.53 4.70
CA ASN A 353 -12.91 33.68 4.47
C ASN A 353 -12.58 33.86 2.96
N CYS A 354 -13.41 33.30 2.07
CA CYS A 354 -13.24 33.50 0.62
C CYS A 354 -13.58 34.96 0.24
N ASN A 355 -12.59 35.69 -0.25
CA ASN A 355 -12.74 37.09 -0.73
C ASN A 355 -13.20 37.14 -2.18
#